data_72c6f21b66962f4658a0533515dced0c
#
_entry.id   72c6f21b66962f4658a0533515dced0c
#
_cell.length_a   1.000
_cell.length_b   1.000
_cell.length_c   1.000
_cell.angle_alpha   90.00
_cell.angle_beta   90.00
_cell.angle_gamma   90.00
#
_symmetry.space_group_name_H-M   'P 1'
#
loop_
_entity.id
_entity.type
_entity.pdbx_description
1 polymer ?
#
loop_
_entity_poly.entity_id
_entity_poly.type
_entity_poly.pdbx_seq_one_letter_code
_entity_poly.pdbx_strand_id
1 'polypeptide(L)'
;MMELNQTNGVSSSQPVSYSTSFEHSFTVIDNGGRVFVMRHGRKVPKLNRPPEQSRALLRGLTTQLLKHGRIKTTKARARAVRKYVDKMITMAKDGSLHKRRQALGFIFEKQIVYALFAEVPERYGERNGGYTRIIRTLPRRGDNAPMAYIELV
;
A
#
# COMPACT_ATOMS: atom_id res chain seq x y z
N MET A 1 26.32 -80.74 -24.83
CA MET A 1 25.27 -80.62 -23.78
C MET A 1 25.43 -79.24 -23.17
N MET A 2 24.71 -78.29 -23.66
CA MET A 2 23.42 -77.76 -23.19
C MET A 2 23.55 -77.29 -21.73
N GLU A 3 23.46 -76.02 -21.51
CA GLU A 3 22.23 -75.37 -21.13
C GLU A 3 22.32 -73.83 -21.18
N LEU A 4 21.30 -73.32 -21.77
CA LEU A 4 20.98 -71.89 -21.78
C LEU A 4 20.46 -71.46 -20.41
N ASN A 5 20.97 -70.40 -19.87
CA ASN A 5 20.30 -69.73 -18.73
C ASN A 5 20.04 -68.27 -19.09
N GLN A 6 18.78 -68.02 -19.42
CA GLN A 6 18.25 -66.69 -19.58
C GLN A 6 18.10 -66.04 -18.18
N THR A 7 18.70 -64.90 -18.00
CA THR A 7 18.35 -64.01 -16.87
C THR A 7 17.67 -62.80 -17.44
N ASN A 8 16.35 -62.75 -17.29
CA ASN A 8 15.55 -61.59 -17.50
C ASN A 8 15.83 -60.54 -16.43
N GLY A 9 16.61 -59.53 -16.79
CA GLY A 9 16.76 -58.34 -16.01
C GLY A 9 15.61 -57.38 -16.33
N VAL A 10 14.54 -57.43 -15.56
CA VAL A 10 13.49 -56.39 -15.59
C VAL A 10 14.03 -55.18 -14.87
N SER A 11 14.44 -54.21 -15.64
CA SER A 11 14.77 -52.88 -15.12
C SER A 11 13.45 -52.19 -14.78
N SER A 12 13.10 -52.20 -13.51
CA SER A 12 12.02 -51.37 -12.98
C SER A 12 12.48 -49.90 -12.94
N SER A 13 12.14 -49.18 -13.99
CA SER A 13 12.23 -47.75 -13.99
C SER A 13 11.15 -47.20 -13.03
N GLN A 14 11.59 -46.84 -11.85
CA GLN A 14 10.72 -46.07 -10.94
C GLN A 14 10.41 -44.70 -11.57
N PRO A 15 9.16 -44.28 -11.56
CA PRO A 15 8.82 -42.93 -11.98
C PRO A 15 9.42 -41.95 -10.98
N VAL A 16 10.28 -41.08 -11.47
CA VAL A 16 10.80 -39.94 -10.70
C VAL A 16 9.61 -39.05 -10.39
N SER A 17 9.15 -39.09 -9.17
CA SER A 17 8.14 -38.15 -8.68
C SER A 17 8.78 -36.77 -8.57
N TYR A 18 8.60 -35.96 -9.58
CA TYR A 18 8.82 -34.54 -9.48
C TYR A 18 7.74 -33.99 -8.57
N SER A 19 8.02 -33.87 -7.29
CA SER A 19 7.22 -33.05 -6.41
C SER A 19 7.48 -31.61 -6.81
N THR A 20 6.73 -31.13 -7.77
CA THR A 20 6.71 -29.73 -8.11
C THR A 20 6.10 -28.97 -6.94
N SER A 21 6.95 -28.43 -6.10
CA SER A 21 6.58 -27.46 -5.06
C SER A 21 5.87 -26.21 -5.66
N PHE A 22 5.61 -26.22 -6.94
CA PHE A 22 4.90 -25.19 -7.68
C PHE A 22 3.36 -25.31 -7.60
N GLU A 23 2.84 -26.45 -7.21
CA GLU A 23 1.39 -26.67 -7.21
C GLU A 23 0.63 -25.90 -6.12
N HIS A 24 1.34 -25.38 -5.12
CA HIS A 24 0.68 -24.61 -4.05
C HIS A 24 0.61 -23.11 -4.29
N SER A 25 1.26 -22.58 -5.33
CA SER A 25 1.24 -21.15 -5.63
C SER A 25 0.18 -20.70 -6.64
N PHE A 26 -0.37 -21.65 -7.40
CA PHE A 26 -1.45 -21.37 -8.33
C PHE A 26 -2.71 -22.08 -7.86
N THR A 27 -3.53 -21.38 -7.14
CA THR A 27 -4.89 -21.84 -6.93
C THR A 27 -5.64 -21.72 -8.24
N VAL A 28 -5.80 -22.84 -8.88
CA VAL A 28 -6.72 -23.02 -9.97
C VAL A 28 -8.10 -22.59 -9.48
N ILE A 29 -8.76 -21.75 -10.24
CA ILE A 29 -10.17 -21.44 -10.01
C ILE A 29 -10.91 -22.72 -10.27
N ASP A 30 -11.20 -23.44 -9.21
CA ASP A 30 -12.10 -24.56 -9.26
C ASP A 30 -13.53 -24.05 -9.48
N ASN A 31 -14.39 -24.80 -10.15
CA ASN A 31 -15.79 -24.46 -10.39
C ASN A 31 -16.59 -24.14 -9.13
N GLY A 32 -16.02 -24.35 -7.96
CA GLY A 32 -16.50 -23.93 -6.66
C GLY A 32 -16.10 -22.52 -6.23
N GLY A 33 -15.44 -21.75 -7.07
CA GLY A 33 -15.24 -20.31 -6.85
C GLY A 33 -14.23 -19.93 -5.77
N ARG A 34 -13.14 -20.67 -5.54
CA ARG A 34 -12.02 -20.17 -4.75
C ARG A 34 -11.24 -19.14 -5.57
N VAL A 35 -11.67 -17.90 -5.52
CA VAL A 35 -10.93 -16.78 -6.09
C VAL A 35 -9.94 -16.29 -5.05
N PHE A 36 -8.65 -16.60 -5.22
CA PHE A 36 -7.60 -15.95 -4.47
C PHE A 36 -7.36 -14.57 -5.07
N VAL A 37 -8.01 -13.59 -4.49
CA VAL A 37 -7.77 -12.19 -4.83
C VAL A 37 -6.41 -11.77 -4.29
N MET A 38 -5.38 -11.99 -5.08
CA MET A 38 -4.06 -11.49 -4.76
C MET A 38 -4.04 -9.96 -4.79
N ARG A 39 -3.37 -9.39 -3.80
CA ARG A 39 -3.25 -7.94 -3.64
C ARG A 39 -2.07 -7.41 -4.44
N HIS A 40 -2.04 -7.65 -5.75
CA HIS A 40 -0.95 -7.31 -6.64
C HIS A 40 -0.50 -5.85 -6.48
N GLY A 41 0.73 -5.63 -5.98
CA GLY A 41 1.38 -4.33 -5.90
C GLY A 41 0.71 -3.25 -5.06
N ARG A 42 -0.42 -3.50 -4.42
CA ARG A 42 -1.12 -2.51 -3.59
C ARG A 42 -0.42 -2.33 -2.24
N LYS A 43 0.36 -1.27 -2.12
CA LYS A 43 1.08 -0.91 -0.88
C LYS A 43 0.18 -0.26 0.18
N VAL A 44 -1.00 0.25 -0.20
CA VAL A 44 -1.95 0.90 0.72
C VAL A 44 -2.87 -0.15 1.35
N PRO A 45 -3.02 -0.20 2.68
CA PRO A 45 -3.91 -1.15 3.35
C PRO A 45 -5.39 -0.89 3.00
N LYS A 46 -6.21 -1.96 2.94
CA LYS A 46 -7.67 -1.86 2.67
C LYS A 46 -8.43 -1.11 3.77
N LEU A 47 -7.88 -1.05 4.99
CA LEU A 47 -8.45 -0.40 6.18
C LEU A 47 -9.85 -0.94 6.55
N ASN A 48 -10.15 -2.19 6.20
CA ASN A 48 -11.44 -2.86 6.39
C ASN A 48 -12.63 -2.06 5.83
N ARG A 49 -12.42 -1.39 4.68
CA ARG A 49 -13.43 -0.57 4.01
C ARG A 49 -13.49 -0.87 2.52
N PRO A 50 -14.68 -0.71 1.90
CA PRO A 50 -14.79 -0.70 0.45
C PRO A 50 -13.86 0.34 -0.19
N PRO A 51 -13.46 0.16 -1.46
CA PRO A 51 -12.51 1.06 -2.13
C PRO A 51 -12.90 2.53 -2.10
N GLU A 52 -14.18 2.83 -2.29
CA GLU A 52 -14.72 4.20 -2.29
C GLU A 52 -14.59 4.86 -0.93
N GLN A 53 -15.03 4.18 0.13
CA GLN A 53 -14.92 4.68 1.50
C GLN A 53 -13.46 4.84 1.95
N SER A 54 -12.58 3.92 1.53
CA SER A 54 -11.14 4.03 1.81
C SER A 54 -10.54 5.26 1.13
N ARG A 55 -10.95 5.54 -0.12
CA ARG A 55 -10.52 6.73 -0.86
C ARG A 55 -11.02 8.02 -0.20
N ALA A 56 -12.29 8.08 0.17
CA ALA A 56 -12.87 9.22 0.87
C ALA A 56 -12.19 9.49 2.22
N LEU A 57 -11.96 8.45 3.02
CA LEU A 57 -11.24 8.54 4.29
C LEU A 57 -9.82 9.12 4.10
N LEU A 58 -9.08 8.62 3.13
CA LEU A 58 -7.70 9.07 2.89
C LEU A 58 -7.65 10.50 2.36
N ARG A 59 -8.61 10.91 1.52
CA ARG A 59 -8.76 12.31 1.08
C ARG A 59 -9.03 13.23 2.28
N GLY A 60 -9.99 12.88 3.14
CA GLY A 60 -10.31 13.68 4.33
C GLY A 60 -9.11 13.79 5.28
N LEU A 61 -8.41 12.69 5.58
CA LEU A 61 -7.23 12.71 6.43
C LEU A 61 -6.08 13.52 5.83
N THR A 62 -5.89 13.48 4.51
CA THR A 62 -4.88 14.30 3.82
C THR A 62 -5.21 15.78 3.94
N THR A 63 -6.46 16.17 3.70
CA THR A 63 -6.93 17.54 3.86
C THR A 63 -6.69 18.04 5.28
N GLN A 64 -7.08 17.24 6.31
CA GLN A 64 -6.89 17.61 7.70
C GLN A 64 -5.40 17.71 8.10
N LEU A 65 -4.56 16.83 7.59
CA LEU A 65 -3.13 16.90 7.88
C LEU A 65 -2.48 18.16 7.28
N LEU A 66 -2.82 18.48 6.04
CA LEU A 66 -2.31 19.71 5.39
C LEU A 66 -2.83 20.98 6.07
N LYS A 67 -4.06 20.94 6.60
CA LYS A 67 -4.66 22.09 7.33
C LYS A 67 -4.03 22.34 8.69
N HIS A 68 -3.83 21.28 9.46
CA HIS A 68 -3.39 21.39 10.87
C HIS A 68 -1.92 21.09 11.10
N GLY A 69 -1.19 20.62 10.09
CA GLY A 69 0.21 20.24 10.19
C GLY A 69 0.48 18.96 10.99
N ARG A 70 -0.41 18.60 11.96
CA ARG A 70 -0.30 17.41 12.81
C ARG A 70 -1.67 16.87 13.18
N ILE A 71 -1.87 15.55 13.03
CA ILE A 71 -3.12 14.88 13.43
C ILE A 71 -2.82 13.58 14.19
N LYS A 72 -3.71 13.20 15.11
CA LYS A 72 -3.68 11.92 15.83
C LYS A 72 -4.62 10.93 15.16
N THR A 73 -4.13 9.77 14.77
CA THR A 73 -4.95 8.73 14.12
C THR A 73 -4.39 7.33 14.41
N THR A 74 -5.06 6.28 13.93
CA THR A 74 -4.50 4.94 14.06
C THR A 74 -3.24 4.76 13.21
N LYS A 75 -2.25 3.99 13.69
CA LYS A 75 -0.98 3.74 13.00
C LYS A 75 -1.17 3.26 11.55
N ALA A 76 -2.18 2.41 11.30
CA ALA A 76 -2.48 1.92 9.96
C ALA A 76 -2.93 3.05 9.02
N ARG A 77 -3.80 3.96 9.49
CA ARG A 77 -4.26 5.12 8.73
C ARG A 77 -3.13 6.12 8.48
N ALA A 78 -2.31 6.40 9.50
CA ALA A 78 -1.15 7.28 9.36
C ALA A 78 -0.19 6.78 8.26
N ARG A 79 0.12 5.48 8.23
CA ARG A 79 0.93 4.88 7.16
C ARG A 79 0.30 4.99 5.78
N ALA A 80 -1.02 4.84 5.70
CA ALA A 80 -1.74 4.93 4.43
C ALA A 80 -1.77 6.36 3.87
N VAL A 81 -2.00 7.35 4.73
CA VAL A 81 -2.09 8.77 4.35
C VAL A 81 -0.75 9.33 3.87
N ARG A 82 0.37 8.90 4.45
CA ARG A 82 1.72 9.37 4.13
C ARG A 82 1.96 9.51 2.61
N LYS A 83 1.63 8.48 1.85
CA LYS A 83 1.82 8.46 0.39
C LYS A 83 1.04 9.58 -0.33
N TYR A 84 -0.15 9.89 0.15
CA TYR A 84 -0.99 10.93 -0.47
C TYR A 84 -0.49 12.33 -0.15
N VAL A 85 -0.07 12.55 1.09
CA VAL A 85 0.50 13.83 1.51
C VAL A 85 1.82 14.11 0.79
N ASP A 86 2.73 13.13 0.76
CA ASP A 86 3.99 13.25 0.03
C ASP A 86 3.75 13.58 -1.45
N LYS A 87 2.73 12.97 -2.08
CA LYS A 87 2.34 13.28 -3.45
C LYS A 87 1.82 14.72 -3.61
N MET A 88 1.00 15.22 -2.65
CA MET A 88 0.48 16.59 -2.70
C MET A 88 1.63 17.63 -2.60
N ILE A 89 2.57 17.39 -1.69
CA ILE A 89 3.74 18.25 -1.52
C ILE A 89 4.63 18.23 -2.77
N THR A 90 4.89 17.07 -3.34
CA THR A 90 5.66 16.96 -4.61
C THR A 90 4.98 17.73 -5.76
N MET A 91 3.64 17.65 -5.87
CA MET A 91 2.91 18.42 -6.87
C MET A 91 2.98 19.93 -6.63
N ALA A 92 2.98 20.35 -5.36
CA ALA A 92 3.11 21.76 -5.00
C ALA A 92 4.52 22.30 -5.26
N LYS A 93 5.56 21.49 -5.09
CA LYS A 93 6.94 21.84 -5.50
C LYS A 93 7.08 22.12 -6.99
N ASP A 94 6.43 21.30 -7.82
CA ASP A 94 6.40 21.47 -9.27
C ASP A 94 5.73 22.80 -9.70
N GLY A 95 4.75 23.26 -8.93
CA GLY A 95 4.06 24.53 -9.09
C GLY A 95 3.22 24.69 -10.36
N SER A 96 3.24 23.72 -11.29
CA SER A 96 2.57 23.84 -12.58
C SER A 96 1.04 23.91 -12.45
N LEU A 97 0.39 24.63 -13.38
CA LEU A 97 -1.07 24.76 -13.42
C LEU A 97 -1.77 23.39 -13.50
N HIS A 98 -1.19 22.45 -14.24
CA HIS A 98 -1.71 21.08 -14.33
C HIS A 98 -1.70 20.37 -12.95
N LYS A 99 -0.60 20.46 -12.20
CA LYS A 99 -0.48 19.88 -10.87
C LYS A 99 -1.43 20.55 -9.86
N ARG A 100 -1.60 21.86 -9.98
CA ARG A 100 -2.59 22.59 -9.16
C ARG A 100 -4.02 22.11 -9.41
N ARG A 101 -4.41 21.89 -10.66
CA ARG A 101 -5.71 21.30 -11.01
C ARG A 101 -5.88 19.90 -10.46
N GLN A 102 -4.84 19.05 -10.50
CA GLN A 102 -4.86 17.72 -9.90
C GLN A 102 -5.04 17.78 -8.38
N ALA A 103 -4.36 18.69 -7.69
CA ALA A 103 -4.47 18.88 -6.25
C ALA A 103 -5.89 19.35 -5.86
N LEU A 104 -6.47 20.30 -6.61
CA LEU A 104 -7.86 20.77 -6.44
C LEU A 104 -8.88 19.64 -6.62
N GLY A 105 -8.63 18.67 -7.51
CA GLY A 105 -9.48 17.50 -7.69
C GLY A 105 -9.39 16.48 -6.54
N PHE A 106 -8.36 16.57 -5.70
CA PHE A 106 -8.14 15.62 -4.60
C PHE A 106 -8.46 16.22 -3.22
N ILE A 107 -8.02 17.43 -2.92
CA ILE A 107 -8.23 18.11 -1.62
C ILE A 107 -9.63 18.72 -1.60
N PHE A 108 -10.34 18.58 -0.46
CA PHE A 108 -11.70 19.10 -0.36
C PHE A 108 -11.77 20.63 -0.24
N GLU A 109 -10.82 21.24 0.45
CA GLU A 109 -10.77 22.68 0.71
C GLU A 109 -9.82 23.37 -0.26
N LYS A 110 -10.34 24.20 -1.18
CA LYS A 110 -9.55 24.92 -2.19
C LYS A 110 -8.50 25.85 -1.57
N GLN A 111 -8.83 26.47 -0.44
CA GLN A 111 -7.93 27.39 0.27
C GLN A 111 -6.62 26.71 0.70
N ILE A 112 -6.70 25.45 1.15
CA ILE A 112 -5.50 24.68 1.52
C ILE A 112 -4.58 24.46 0.33
N VAL A 113 -5.15 24.26 -0.87
CA VAL A 113 -4.33 24.09 -2.08
C VAL A 113 -3.58 25.38 -2.43
N TYR A 114 -4.23 26.52 -2.32
CA TYR A 114 -3.56 27.80 -2.58
C TYR A 114 -2.44 28.07 -1.58
N ALA A 115 -2.69 27.87 -0.28
CA ALA A 115 -1.67 28.00 0.76
C ALA A 115 -0.51 27.02 0.54
N LEU A 116 -0.83 25.75 0.24
CA LEU A 116 0.17 24.71 -0.02
C LEU A 116 1.11 25.07 -1.19
N PHE A 117 0.57 25.58 -2.30
CA PHE A 117 1.37 25.96 -3.46
C PHE A 117 2.17 27.23 -3.24
N ALA A 118 1.80 28.06 -2.27
CA ALA A 118 2.59 29.25 -1.87
C ALA A 118 3.73 28.86 -0.92
N GLU A 119 3.46 28.04 0.12
CA GLU A 119 4.41 27.74 1.19
C GLU A 119 5.42 26.64 0.85
N VAL A 120 5.02 25.63 0.09
CA VAL A 120 5.84 24.43 -0.17
C VAL A 120 7.16 24.72 -0.87
N PRO A 121 7.26 25.60 -1.88
CA PRO A 121 8.53 25.89 -2.53
C PRO A 121 9.59 26.43 -1.57
N GLU A 122 9.21 27.28 -0.62
CA GLU A 122 10.10 27.84 0.39
C GLU A 122 10.46 26.80 1.46
N ARG A 123 9.45 26.08 1.97
CA ARG A 123 9.63 25.16 3.10
C ARG A 123 10.32 23.84 2.73
N TYR A 124 10.05 23.31 1.55
CA TYR A 124 10.51 21.99 1.11
C TYR A 124 11.33 21.99 -0.17
N GLY A 125 11.76 23.15 -0.66
CA GLY A 125 12.51 23.29 -1.90
C GLY A 125 13.70 22.35 -2.02
N GLU A 126 14.51 22.24 -0.97
CA GLU A 126 15.71 21.42 -0.94
C GLU A 126 15.45 19.94 -0.58
N ARG A 127 14.27 19.62 -0.02
CA ARG A 127 13.97 18.29 0.47
C ARG A 127 13.40 17.40 -0.64
N ASN A 128 14.04 16.25 -0.90
CA ASN A 128 13.65 15.32 -1.95
C ASN A 128 12.78 14.15 -1.47
N GLY A 129 11.86 14.38 -0.52
CA GLY A 129 10.94 13.38 0.00
C GLY A 129 10.91 13.30 1.51
N GLY A 130 10.10 12.38 2.06
CA GLY A 130 9.99 12.20 3.50
C GLY A 130 9.41 13.41 4.22
N TYR A 131 8.40 14.05 3.64
CA TYR A 131 7.78 15.26 4.16
C TYR A 131 6.92 15.02 5.41
N THR A 132 6.71 13.75 5.77
CA THR A 132 5.88 13.38 6.92
C THR A 132 6.62 12.49 7.90
N ARG A 133 6.40 12.72 9.21
CA ARG A 133 6.90 11.91 10.31
C ARG A 133 5.75 11.25 11.04
N ILE A 134 5.94 9.98 11.47
CA ILE A 134 4.96 9.22 12.24
C ILE A 134 5.55 8.90 13.62
N ILE A 135 4.92 9.43 14.67
CA ILE A 135 5.31 9.24 16.07
C ILE A 135 4.27 8.30 16.71
N ARG A 136 4.71 7.17 17.24
CA ARG A 136 3.83 6.24 17.96
C ARG A 136 3.39 6.81 19.29
N THR A 137 2.13 6.54 19.67
CA THR A 137 1.59 6.95 20.97
C THR A 137 0.97 5.77 21.67
N LEU A 138 0.50 6.01 22.90
CA LEU A 138 -0.25 5.02 23.65
C LEU A 138 -1.48 4.54 22.86
N PRO A 139 -1.84 3.27 22.99
CA PRO A 139 -3.04 2.72 22.37
C PRO A 139 -4.31 3.47 22.79
N ARG A 140 -5.34 3.38 21.97
CA ARG A 140 -6.64 3.99 22.26
C ARG A 140 -7.33 3.21 23.37
N ARG A 141 -7.95 3.93 24.33
CA ARG A 141 -8.79 3.30 25.34
C ARG A 141 -10.01 2.62 24.69
N GLY A 142 -10.40 1.50 25.20
CA GLY A 142 -11.54 0.70 24.74
C GLY A 142 -11.13 -0.44 23.82
N ASP A 143 -10.66 -0.17 22.63
CA ASP A 143 -10.32 -1.18 21.62
C ASP A 143 -8.80 -1.49 21.50
N ASN A 144 -7.98 -0.88 22.36
CA ASN A 144 -6.52 -1.04 22.36
C ASN A 144 -5.86 -0.82 20.96
N ALA A 145 -6.50 -0.06 20.08
CA ALA A 145 -5.98 0.20 18.74
C ALA A 145 -4.66 0.99 18.81
N PRO A 146 -3.60 0.57 18.06
CA PRO A 146 -2.34 1.28 18.03
C PRO A 146 -2.51 2.66 17.39
N MET A 147 -2.22 3.71 18.15
CA MET A 147 -2.33 5.11 17.73
C MET A 147 -0.97 5.71 17.34
N ALA A 148 -1.02 6.74 16.51
CA ALA A 148 0.15 7.52 16.14
C ALA A 148 -0.25 8.96 15.80
N TYR A 149 0.69 9.88 16.02
CA TYR A 149 0.67 11.18 15.37
C TYR A 149 1.32 11.06 14.00
N ILE A 150 0.74 11.71 13.02
CA ILE A 150 1.40 12.02 11.75
C ILE A 150 1.50 13.54 11.66
N GLU A 151 2.68 14.01 11.33
CA GLU A 151 3.01 15.45 11.26
C GLU A 151 3.82 15.78 10.01
N LEU A 152 3.74 17.01 9.57
CA LEU A 152 4.60 17.59 8.54
C LEU A 152 5.93 17.97 9.19
N VAL A 153 7.03 17.70 8.49
CA VAL A 153 8.41 17.97 8.99
C VAL A 153 8.84 19.38 8.62
#